data_4a8dc53dc7c21948d38e78c4dd0ccf0a
#
_entry.id   4a8dc53dc7c21948d38e78c4dd0ccf0a
#
_cell.length_a   1.000
_cell.length_b   1.000
_cell.length_c   1.000
_cell.angle_alpha   90.00
_cell.angle_beta   90.00
_cell.angle_gamma   90.00
#
_symmetry.space_group_name_H-M   'P 1'
#
loop_
_entity.id
_entity.type
_entity.pdbx_description
1 polymer ?
#
loop_
_entity_poly.entity_id
_entity_poly.type
_entity_poly.pdbx_seq_one_letter_code
_entity_poly.pdbx_strand_id
1 'polypeptide(L)'
;MRFCFTFRPRFSSAVKAAFLDRDGVINVDYAYVHSRENFHFIPGALEGAAELVRKGHQLIIVTNQSGIGRGKYSIDQFRELTFWLAGVFARNHAPLSAVYFCPHHPTHAFAPYLKDCDCRKPNPGMLLQAARDLNIDLTQSVLIGDKTSDIPVSYTHLTLPTKLEV
;
A
#
# COMPACT_ATOMS: atom_id res chain seq x y z
N MET A 1 15.06 -8.75 -5.46
CA MET A 1 14.83 -7.79 -4.35
C MET A 1 13.35 -7.75 -4.02
N ARG A 2 13.03 -7.79 -2.76
CA ARG A 2 11.63 -7.67 -2.33
C ARG A 2 11.31 -6.20 -2.07
N PHE A 3 10.19 -5.74 -2.59
CA PHE A 3 9.75 -4.34 -2.42
C PHE A 3 8.63 -4.28 -1.37
N CYS A 4 9.01 -4.60 -0.14
CA CYS A 4 8.07 -4.58 0.98
C CYS A 4 8.80 -4.37 2.31
N PHE A 5 8.05 -3.86 3.28
CA PHE A 5 8.43 -3.80 4.69
C PHE A 5 7.32 -4.48 5.48
N THR A 6 7.67 -5.50 6.27
CA THR A 6 6.71 -6.22 7.12
C THR A 6 6.97 -5.86 8.57
N PHE A 7 5.90 -5.56 9.30
CA PHE A 7 5.93 -5.16 10.70
C PHE A 7 5.33 -6.23 11.61
N ARG A 8 4.81 -7.31 11.02
CA ARG A 8 4.26 -8.44 11.73
C ARG A 8 4.72 -9.75 11.11
N PRO A 9 4.84 -10.82 11.91
CA PRO A 9 5.12 -12.15 11.37
C PRO A 9 3.87 -12.68 10.64
N ARG A 10 4.08 -13.74 9.87
CA ARG A 10 2.97 -14.43 9.22
C ARG A 10 1.98 -14.94 10.26
N PHE A 11 0.69 -14.68 10.06
CA PHE A 11 -0.34 -15.12 10.97
C PHE A 11 -0.54 -16.64 10.89
N SER A 12 -0.80 -17.28 12.03
CA SER A 12 -0.97 -18.72 12.12
C SER A 12 -2.25 -19.22 11.48
N SER A 13 -3.29 -18.37 11.44
CA SER A 13 -4.55 -18.63 10.73
C SER A 13 -4.82 -17.49 9.77
N ALA A 14 -5.62 -17.75 8.73
CA ALA A 14 -5.95 -16.73 7.73
C ALA A 14 -6.73 -15.57 8.37
N VAL A 15 -6.33 -14.35 8.04
CA VAL A 15 -6.93 -13.12 8.55
C VAL A 15 -7.36 -12.24 7.38
N LYS A 16 -8.33 -11.36 7.64
CA LYS A 16 -8.75 -10.37 6.65
C LYS A 16 -7.92 -9.10 6.74
N ALA A 17 -7.74 -8.42 5.61
CA ALA A 17 -7.00 -7.19 5.53
C ALA A 17 -7.82 -6.08 4.88
N ALA A 18 -7.47 -4.85 5.23
CA ALA A 18 -7.80 -3.68 4.45
C ALA A 18 -6.53 -3.23 3.73
N PHE A 19 -6.52 -3.34 2.42
CA PHE A 19 -5.44 -2.87 1.58
C PHE A 19 -5.70 -1.41 1.25
N LEU A 20 -4.75 -0.56 1.59
CA LEU A 20 -4.87 0.88 1.40
C LEU A 20 -3.85 1.35 0.38
N ASP A 21 -4.27 2.12 -0.62
CA ASP A 21 -3.32 2.91 -1.39
C ASP A 21 -2.79 4.02 -0.48
N ARG A 22 -1.63 4.59 -0.82
CA ARG A 22 -1.04 5.66 -0.01
C ARG A 22 -1.49 7.02 -0.55
N ASP A 23 -0.96 7.42 -1.69
CA ASP A 23 -1.21 8.75 -2.26
C ASP A 23 -2.66 8.86 -2.73
N GLY A 24 -3.38 9.84 -2.23
CA GLY A 24 -4.79 10.06 -2.52
C GLY A 24 -5.76 9.37 -1.56
N VAL A 25 -5.29 8.49 -0.68
CA VAL A 25 -6.09 7.80 0.34
C VAL A 25 -5.62 8.16 1.74
N ILE A 26 -4.34 8.01 2.01
CA ILE A 26 -3.73 8.33 3.32
C ILE A 26 -3.26 9.77 3.34
N ASN A 27 -2.56 10.18 2.29
CA ASN A 27 -2.00 11.53 2.17
C ASN A 27 -2.46 12.20 0.88
N VAL A 28 -2.47 13.51 0.90
CA VAL A 28 -2.74 14.32 -0.29
C VAL A 28 -1.68 14.00 -1.34
N ASP A 29 -2.13 13.74 -2.57
CA ASP A 29 -1.24 13.39 -3.68
C ASP A 29 -0.71 14.68 -4.33
N TYR A 30 0.51 15.07 -3.95
CA TYR A 30 1.23 16.19 -4.56
C TYR A 30 2.19 15.72 -5.65
N ALA A 31 2.09 14.48 -6.11
CA ALA A 31 3.04 13.79 -6.98
C ALA A 31 4.42 13.60 -6.31
N TYR A 32 4.89 12.36 -6.30
CA TYR A 32 6.21 11.98 -5.78
C TYR A 32 6.49 12.40 -4.33
N VAL A 33 5.46 12.36 -3.47
CA VAL A 33 5.64 12.65 -2.04
C VAL A 33 6.61 11.64 -1.43
N HIS A 34 7.74 12.13 -0.92
CA HIS A 34 8.82 11.28 -0.37
C HIS A 34 9.46 11.83 0.89
N SER A 35 8.96 12.94 1.44
CA SER A 35 9.46 13.54 2.67
C SER A 35 8.32 13.83 3.64
N ARG A 36 8.66 13.84 4.94
CA ARG A 36 7.69 14.14 6.01
C ARG A 36 7.08 15.53 5.83
N GLU A 37 7.87 16.49 5.37
CA GLU A 37 7.47 17.89 5.18
C GLU A 37 6.34 18.01 4.16
N ASN A 38 6.32 17.14 3.17
CA ASN A 38 5.31 17.12 2.10
C ASN A 38 4.21 16.08 2.32
N PHE A 39 4.25 15.36 3.44
CA PHE A 39 3.27 14.33 3.73
C PHE A 39 2.13 14.91 4.56
N HIS A 40 1.03 15.21 3.91
CA HIS A 40 -0.15 15.78 4.55
C HIS A 40 -1.27 14.73 4.56
N PHE A 41 -1.69 14.33 5.76
CA PHE A 41 -2.75 13.35 5.91
C PHE A 41 -4.07 13.90 5.38
N ILE A 42 -4.80 13.04 4.67
CA ILE A 42 -6.19 13.33 4.30
C ILE A 42 -7.02 13.31 5.58
N PRO A 43 -7.88 14.32 5.81
CA PRO A 43 -8.73 14.35 7.01
C PRO A 43 -9.56 13.07 7.13
N GLY A 44 -9.52 12.46 8.31
CA GLY A 44 -10.24 11.22 8.59
C GLY A 44 -9.49 9.93 8.21
N ALA A 45 -8.32 10.01 7.57
CA ALA A 45 -7.60 8.82 7.15
C ALA A 45 -7.15 7.96 8.33
N LEU A 46 -6.56 8.55 9.35
CA LEU A 46 -6.10 7.81 10.52
C LEU A 46 -7.27 7.25 11.35
N GLU A 47 -8.32 8.03 11.50
CA GLU A 47 -9.53 7.60 12.19
C GLU A 47 -10.21 6.44 11.46
N GLY A 48 -10.29 6.52 10.14
CA GLY A 48 -10.83 5.45 9.31
C GLY A 48 -9.99 4.18 9.39
N ALA A 49 -8.69 4.32 9.39
CA ALA A 49 -7.77 3.19 9.56
C ALA A 49 -7.95 2.51 10.92
N ALA A 50 -8.07 3.30 12.00
CA ALA A 50 -8.32 2.76 13.34
C ALA A 50 -9.67 2.02 13.40
N GLU A 51 -10.69 2.51 12.70
CA GLU A 51 -11.99 1.84 12.62
C GLU A 51 -11.87 0.49 11.91
N LEU A 52 -11.11 0.40 10.84
CA LEU A 52 -10.85 -0.86 10.14
C LEU A 52 -10.17 -1.88 11.05
N VAL A 53 -9.21 -1.44 11.86
CA VAL A 53 -8.55 -2.30 12.84
C VAL A 53 -9.56 -2.80 13.89
N ARG A 54 -10.42 -1.92 14.40
CA ARG A 54 -11.47 -2.33 15.36
C ARG A 54 -12.41 -3.37 14.75
N LYS A 55 -12.65 -3.32 13.46
CA LYS A 55 -13.47 -4.31 12.73
C LYS A 55 -12.72 -5.59 12.39
N GLY A 56 -11.49 -5.74 12.83
CA GLY A 56 -10.70 -6.96 12.67
C GLY A 56 -9.86 -7.04 11.42
N HIS A 57 -9.68 -5.95 10.67
CA HIS A 57 -8.82 -5.94 9.50
C HIS A 57 -7.37 -5.67 9.88
N GLN A 58 -6.44 -6.40 9.25
CA GLN A 58 -5.03 -6.02 9.24
C GLN A 58 -4.84 -4.92 8.21
N LEU A 59 -4.03 -3.91 8.53
CA LEU A 59 -3.80 -2.81 7.60
C LEU A 59 -2.55 -3.10 6.77
N ILE A 60 -2.68 -3.04 5.45
CA ILE A 60 -1.58 -3.26 4.51
C ILE A 60 -1.63 -2.16 3.46
N ILE A 61 -0.54 -1.43 3.30
CA ILE A 61 -0.43 -0.44 2.23
C ILE A 61 0.09 -1.14 0.98
N VAL A 62 -0.56 -0.87 -0.16
CA VAL A 62 -0.14 -1.33 -1.49
C VAL A 62 -0.09 -0.12 -2.42
N THR A 63 1.09 0.28 -2.85
CA THR A 63 1.27 1.55 -3.53
C THR A 63 2.25 1.47 -4.70
N ASN A 64 1.86 2.06 -5.84
CA ASN A 64 2.79 2.28 -6.94
C ASN A 64 3.68 3.47 -6.60
N GLN A 65 5.00 3.28 -6.68
CA GLN A 65 6.00 4.27 -6.34
C GLN A 65 7.03 4.41 -7.46
N SER A 66 6.55 4.70 -8.67
CA SER A 66 7.40 4.82 -9.85
C SER A 66 8.40 5.97 -9.77
N GLY A 67 8.21 6.90 -8.84
CA GLY A 67 9.18 7.96 -8.57
C GLY A 67 10.57 7.43 -8.22
N ILE A 68 10.63 6.24 -7.61
CA ILE A 68 11.90 5.56 -7.35
C ILE A 68 12.59 5.22 -8.67
N GLY A 69 11.89 4.56 -9.56
CA GLY A 69 12.44 4.18 -10.87
C GLY A 69 12.74 5.36 -11.77
N ARG A 70 12.06 6.49 -11.57
CA ARG A 70 12.28 7.74 -12.31
C ARG A 70 13.40 8.60 -11.73
N GLY A 71 14.05 8.16 -10.65
CA GLY A 71 15.12 8.91 -10.00
C GLY A 71 14.66 10.13 -9.21
N LYS A 72 13.38 10.24 -8.88
CA LYS A 72 12.83 11.37 -8.11
C LYS A 72 13.20 11.30 -6.64
N TYR A 73 13.31 10.08 -6.11
CA TYR A 73 13.74 9.80 -4.74
C TYR A 73 14.24 8.35 -4.68
N SER A 74 15.01 8.04 -3.65
CA SER A 74 15.61 6.72 -3.47
C SER A 74 14.71 5.77 -2.67
N ILE A 75 15.03 4.48 -2.71
CA ILE A 75 14.40 3.48 -1.84
C ILE A 75 14.67 3.83 -0.37
N ASP A 76 15.86 4.33 -0.04
CA ASP A 76 16.19 4.70 1.33
C ASP A 76 15.30 5.87 1.82
N GLN A 77 15.06 6.87 0.98
CA GLN A 77 14.13 7.95 1.30
C GLN A 77 12.71 7.44 1.49
N PHE A 78 12.26 6.55 0.62
CA PHE A 78 10.95 5.92 0.75
C PHE A 78 10.84 5.10 2.03
N ARG A 79 11.88 4.33 2.36
CA ARG A 79 11.95 3.52 3.58
C ARG A 79 11.85 4.39 4.83
N GLU A 80 12.61 5.47 4.87
CA GLU A 80 12.60 6.40 6.01
C GLU A 80 11.22 7.01 6.23
N LEU A 81 10.59 7.49 5.16
CA LEU A 81 9.23 8.00 5.23
C LEU A 81 8.25 6.92 5.70
N THR A 82 8.37 5.71 5.19
CA THR A 82 7.49 4.59 5.52
C THR A 82 7.60 4.19 6.98
N PHE A 83 8.80 4.15 7.54
CA PHE A 83 8.98 3.82 8.97
C PHE A 83 8.43 4.92 9.88
N TRP A 84 8.60 6.18 9.50
CA TRP A 84 7.95 7.28 10.21
C TRP A 84 6.43 7.14 10.16
N LEU A 85 5.88 6.85 8.97
CA LEU A 85 4.44 6.67 8.77
C LEU A 85 3.90 5.52 9.64
N ALA A 86 4.60 4.39 9.67
CA ALA A 86 4.23 3.25 10.51
C ALA A 86 4.14 3.64 11.99
N GLY A 87 5.05 4.48 12.46
CA GLY A 87 5.02 5.02 13.82
C GLY A 87 3.79 5.89 14.07
N VAL A 88 3.43 6.75 13.12
CA VAL A 88 2.23 7.59 13.23
C VAL A 88 0.98 6.73 13.31
N PHE A 89 0.87 5.74 12.43
CA PHE A 89 -0.26 4.80 12.44
C PHE A 89 -0.36 4.07 13.78
N ALA A 90 0.75 3.56 14.30
CA ALA A 90 0.76 2.84 15.58
C ALA A 90 0.28 3.72 16.73
N ARG A 91 0.72 4.98 16.78
CA ARG A 91 0.28 5.94 17.81
C ARG A 91 -1.19 6.33 17.70
N ASN A 92 -1.81 6.10 16.54
CA ASN A 92 -3.21 6.40 16.28
C ASN A 92 -4.10 5.15 16.30
N HIS A 93 -3.68 4.09 16.99
CA HIS A 93 -4.44 2.84 17.15
C HIS A 93 -4.73 2.14 15.83
N ALA A 94 -3.86 2.32 14.86
CA ALA A 94 -4.00 1.75 13.52
C ALA A 94 -2.68 1.14 13.03
N PRO A 95 -2.09 0.17 13.76
CA PRO A 95 -0.78 -0.37 13.41
C PRO A 95 -0.80 -1.01 12.03
N LEU A 96 0.22 -0.70 11.21
CA LEU A 96 0.40 -1.32 9.91
C LEU A 96 0.99 -2.72 10.07
N SER A 97 0.48 -3.67 9.30
CA SER A 97 1.07 -5.02 9.21
C SER A 97 2.18 -5.07 8.19
N ALA A 98 2.05 -4.38 7.07
CA ALA A 98 3.07 -4.34 6.02
C ALA A 98 2.82 -3.18 5.06
N VAL A 99 3.85 -2.86 4.29
CA VAL A 99 3.80 -1.95 3.15
C VAL A 99 4.44 -2.64 1.96
N TYR A 100 3.70 -2.76 0.87
CA TYR A 100 4.18 -3.27 -0.41
C TYR A 100 4.19 -2.12 -1.42
N PHE A 101 5.28 -2.01 -2.17
CA PHE A 101 5.42 -0.92 -3.15
C PHE A 101 6.02 -1.43 -4.45
N CYS A 102 5.67 -0.76 -5.54
CA CYS A 102 6.20 -1.08 -6.86
C CYS A 102 7.00 0.11 -7.39
N PRO A 103 8.33 -0.03 -7.55
CA PRO A 103 9.17 1.06 -8.06
C PRO A 103 9.23 1.09 -9.58
N HIS A 104 8.66 0.10 -10.26
CA HIS A 104 8.79 -0.09 -11.70
C HIS A 104 7.84 0.81 -12.50
N HIS A 105 8.24 1.07 -13.74
CA HIS A 105 7.36 1.61 -14.76
C HIS A 105 7.74 0.98 -16.11
N PRO A 106 6.74 0.63 -16.96
CA PRO A 106 7.03 -0.05 -18.22
C PRO A 106 7.76 0.81 -19.25
N THR A 107 7.60 2.14 -19.18
CA THR A 107 8.14 3.06 -20.19
C THR A 107 8.94 4.23 -19.63
N HIS A 108 8.69 4.64 -18.38
CA HIS A 108 9.26 5.85 -17.79
C HIS A 108 10.00 5.54 -16.49
N ALA A 109 11.15 4.91 -16.61
CA ALA A 109 12.03 4.62 -15.48
C ALA A 109 13.45 4.35 -15.98
N PHE A 110 14.42 4.39 -15.08
CA PHE A 110 15.80 3.98 -15.34
C PHE A 110 16.00 2.52 -14.94
N ALA A 111 16.92 1.83 -15.62
CA ALA A 111 17.30 0.49 -15.20
C ALA A 111 17.80 0.50 -13.74
N PRO A 112 17.50 -0.52 -12.93
CA PRO A 112 16.80 -1.77 -13.25
C PRO A 112 15.27 -1.71 -13.17
N TYR A 113 14.68 -0.53 -12.99
CA TYR A 113 13.25 -0.36 -12.72
C TYR A 113 12.41 -0.17 -13.98
N LEU A 114 13.04 -0.03 -15.15
CA LEU A 114 12.35 0.05 -16.43
C LEU A 114 11.95 -1.35 -16.85
N LYS A 115 10.73 -1.73 -16.50
CA LYS A 115 10.19 -3.04 -16.91
C LYS A 115 8.70 -3.12 -16.66
N ASP A 116 8.05 -4.01 -17.40
CA ASP A 116 6.72 -4.48 -17.09
C ASP A 116 6.82 -5.54 -15.99
N CYS A 117 5.98 -5.46 -14.98
CA CYS A 117 6.08 -6.32 -13.80
C CYS A 117 4.70 -6.75 -13.31
N ASP A 118 4.67 -7.76 -12.43
CA ASP A 118 3.43 -8.25 -11.83
C ASP A 118 2.98 -7.40 -10.65
N CYS A 119 3.86 -6.57 -10.09
CA CYS A 119 3.55 -5.84 -8.86
C CYS A 119 2.89 -4.49 -9.09
N ARG A 120 3.06 -3.88 -10.27
CA ARG A 120 2.45 -2.57 -10.54
C ARG A 120 0.93 -2.71 -10.72
N LYS A 121 0.16 -2.01 -9.86
CA LYS A 121 -1.30 -1.96 -10.04
C LYS A 121 -1.64 -1.40 -11.44
N PRO A 122 -2.57 -1.99 -12.17
CA PRO A 122 -3.62 -2.93 -11.75
C PRO A 122 -3.23 -4.40 -11.68
N ASN A 123 -1.96 -4.78 -11.86
CA ASN A 123 -1.56 -6.16 -11.67
C ASN A 123 -1.64 -6.56 -10.19
N PRO A 124 -1.98 -7.81 -9.87
CA PRO A 124 -2.29 -8.23 -8.51
C PRO A 124 -1.09 -8.66 -7.68
N GLY A 125 0.14 -8.49 -8.17
CA GLY A 125 1.32 -9.07 -7.56
C GLY A 125 1.52 -8.70 -6.09
N MET A 126 1.29 -7.44 -5.71
CA MET A 126 1.44 -7.00 -4.33
C MET A 126 0.41 -7.64 -3.39
N LEU A 127 -0.85 -7.77 -3.84
CA LEU A 127 -1.89 -8.43 -3.05
C LEU A 127 -1.59 -9.91 -2.85
N LEU A 128 -1.18 -10.59 -3.91
CA LEU A 128 -0.83 -12.01 -3.86
C LEU A 128 0.37 -12.25 -2.95
N GLN A 129 1.37 -11.38 -3.02
CA GLN A 129 2.54 -11.48 -2.17
C GLN A 129 2.17 -11.27 -0.70
N ALA A 130 1.34 -10.28 -0.39
CA ALA A 130 0.87 -10.03 0.96
C ALA A 130 0.10 -11.25 1.51
N ALA A 131 -0.76 -11.84 0.68
CA ALA A 131 -1.51 -13.03 1.07
C ALA A 131 -0.59 -14.19 1.46
N ARG A 132 0.47 -14.41 0.70
CA ARG A 132 1.45 -15.47 1.01
C ARG A 132 2.28 -15.12 2.24
N ASP A 133 2.78 -13.89 2.31
CA ASP A 133 3.70 -13.47 3.38
C ASP A 133 3.04 -13.45 4.75
N LEU A 134 1.78 -13.04 4.80
CA LEU A 134 1.08 -12.80 6.07
C LEU A 134 -0.09 -13.74 6.33
N ASN A 135 -0.43 -14.61 5.41
CA ASN A 135 -1.61 -15.48 5.49
C ASN A 135 -2.91 -14.67 5.49
N ILE A 136 -3.09 -13.84 4.44
CA ILE A 136 -4.29 -13.02 4.28
C ILE A 136 -5.32 -13.77 3.45
N ASP A 137 -6.57 -13.79 3.93
CA ASP A 137 -7.70 -14.27 3.17
C ASP A 137 -8.23 -13.13 2.29
N LEU A 138 -7.88 -13.15 1.00
CA LEU A 138 -8.27 -12.11 0.06
C LEU A 138 -9.78 -12.06 -0.14
N THR A 139 -10.50 -13.18 0.03
CA THR A 139 -11.96 -13.22 -0.14
C THR A 139 -12.70 -12.45 0.95
N GLN A 140 -12.06 -12.24 2.11
CA GLN A 140 -12.61 -11.50 3.24
C GLN A 140 -12.04 -10.07 3.34
N SER A 141 -11.19 -9.68 2.41
CA SER A 141 -10.47 -8.42 2.47
C SER A 141 -11.10 -7.35 1.60
N VAL A 142 -10.73 -6.09 1.85
CA VAL A 142 -11.16 -4.93 1.05
C VAL A 142 -9.95 -4.19 0.51
N LEU A 143 -10.15 -3.49 -0.60
CA LEU A 143 -9.15 -2.57 -1.17
C LEU A 143 -9.75 -1.18 -1.25
N ILE A 144 -9.04 -0.19 -0.71
CA ILE A 144 -9.44 1.21 -0.72
C ILE A 144 -8.42 1.98 -1.55
N GLY A 145 -8.90 2.60 -2.63
CA GLY A 145 -8.06 3.37 -3.53
C GLY A 145 -8.84 4.53 -4.14
N ASP A 146 -8.10 5.48 -4.70
CA ASP A 146 -8.67 6.67 -5.34
C ASP A 146 -8.52 6.64 -6.87
N LYS A 147 -7.90 5.59 -7.42
CA LYS A 147 -7.58 5.49 -8.84
C LYS A 147 -8.27 4.29 -9.48
N THR A 148 -8.60 4.42 -10.76
CA THR A 148 -9.21 3.34 -11.53
C THR A 148 -8.29 2.11 -11.62
N SER A 149 -6.98 2.26 -11.48
CA SER A 149 -6.04 1.15 -11.46
C SER A 149 -6.22 0.21 -10.26
N ASP A 150 -6.95 0.63 -9.22
CA ASP A 150 -7.24 -0.22 -8.07
C ASP A 150 -8.39 -1.19 -8.32
N ILE A 151 -9.30 -0.86 -9.23
CA ILE A 151 -10.52 -1.63 -9.51
C ILE A 151 -10.22 -3.02 -10.12
N PRO A 152 -9.43 -3.15 -11.19
CA PRO A 152 -9.15 -4.46 -11.78
C PRO A 152 -8.51 -5.45 -10.81
N VAL A 153 -7.67 -4.96 -9.90
CA VAL A 153 -7.03 -5.79 -8.87
C VAL A 153 -8.09 -6.40 -7.95
N SER A 154 -9.05 -5.61 -7.48
CA SER A 154 -10.08 -6.09 -6.57
C SER A 154 -11.00 -7.12 -7.24
N TYR A 155 -11.35 -6.93 -8.50
CA TYR A 155 -12.20 -7.88 -9.23
C TYR A 155 -11.54 -9.23 -9.46
N THR A 156 -10.23 -9.27 -9.50
CA THR A 156 -9.50 -10.51 -9.75
C THR A 156 -9.42 -11.40 -8.52
N HIS A 157 -9.27 -10.85 -7.33
CA HIS A 157 -8.89 -11.63 -6.14
C HIS A 157 -9.71 -11.30 -4.88
N LEU A 158 -10.51 -10.24 -4.88
CA LEU A 158 -11.29 -9.82 -3.72
C LEU A 158 -12.78 -9.97 -4.00
N THR A 159 -13.53 -10.43 -3.00
CA THR A 159 -15.00 -10.53 -3.09
C THR A 159 -15.70 -9.27 -2.61
N LEU A 160 -15.04 -8.46 -1.80
CA LEU A 160 -15.58 -7.21 -1.30
C LEU A 160 -15.29 -6.07 -2.27
N PRO A 161 -16.19 -5.08 -2.37
CA PRO A 161 -16.03 -4.00 -3.33
C PRO A 161 -14.82 -3.13 -3.02
N THR A 162 -14.19 -2.62 -4.09
CA THR A 162 -13.22 -1.55 -3.98
C THR A 162 -13.97 -0.25 -3.74
N LYS A 163 -13.54 0.50 -2.74
CA LYS A 163 -14.08 1.82 -2.46
C LYS A 163 -13.13 2.86 -3.05
N LEU A 164 -13.65 3.64 -4.01
CA LEU A 164 -12.91 4.77 -4.58
C LEU A 164 -13.29 6.02 -3.82
N GLU A 165 -12.28 6.69 -3.26
CA GLU A 165 -12.42 8.01 -2.67
C GLU A 165 -11.97 9.05 -3.70
N VAL A 166 -12.87 9.95 -4.05
CA VAL A 166 -12.60 10.98 -5.05
C VAL A 166 -12.38 12.32 -4.38
#